data_451079268898c7f6959f2af54a934c8c
#
_entry.id   451079268898c7f6959f2af54a934c8c
#
_cell.length_a   1.000
_cell.length_b   1.000
_cell.length_c   1.000
_cell.angle_alpha   90.00
_cell.angle_beta   90.00
_cell.angle_gamma   90.00
#
_symmetry.space_group_name_H-M   'P 1'
#
loop_
_entity.id
_entity.type
_entity.pdbx_description
1 polymer ?
#
loop_
_entity_poly.entity_id
_entity_poly.type
_entity_poly.pdbx_seq_one_letter_code
_entity_poly.pdbx_strand_id
1 'polypeptide(L)'
;MCIRDRNFRVPAFVNKIIFILCVFLLFAILVYGAVEISDLHARTYAKSTQAVAQKDDHKVSQGDRINIGETACTIGYIDDEKKQAHLSGHCVQKVGEKAYNELWEEIGTVIRDDLPDHSTRYWVQPQDTAVVQIYDGWSVKNPLSGDNVGDKNDIYRWQKVCSYGATTNSIYCGRIKVKENGFFMFTLPGKLQGGDSGGPVWIPRKGVVGVLSGVENGVYTASMIDVK
;
A
#
# COMPACT_ATOMS: atom_id res chain seq x y z
N MET A 1 42.87 -73.10 -39.81
CA MET A 1 43.29 -72.69 -38.48
C MET A 1 42.01 -72.25 -37.79
N CYS A 2 41.35 -73.13 -36.96
CA CYS A 2 40.04 -72.85 -36.31
C CYS A 2 40.29 -72.14 -35.01
N ILE A 3 39.79 -70.88 -34.91
CA ILE A 3 39.72 -70.18 -33.66
C ILE A 3 38.45 -70.62 -32.96
N ARG A 4 38.59 -71.28 -31.85
CA ARG A 4 37.54 -71.83 -31.01
C ARG A 4 37.03 -70.73 -30.10
N ASP A 5 35.86 -70.20 -30.38
CA ASP A 5 35.12 -69.24 -29.49
C ASP A 5 34.83 -69.92 -28.15
N ARG A 6 35.48 -69.47 -27.08
CA ARG A 6 35.14 -69.87 -25.72
C ARG A 6 33.95 -69.00 -25.25
N ASN A 7 32.75 -69.56 -25.35
CA ASN A 7 31.56 -69.02 -24.68
C ASN A 7 31.81 -68.99 -23.15
N PHE A 8 32.14 -67.84 -22.63
CA PHE A 8 32.25 -67.61 -21.19
C PHE A 8 30.81 -67.48 -20.64
N ARG A 9 30.23 -68.60 -20.17
CA ARG A 9 28.94 -68.56 -19.45
C ARG A 9 29.20 -68.07 -18.05
N VAL A 10 28.81 -66.80 -17.76
CA VAL A 10 28.81 -66.26 -16.42
C VAL A 10 27.84 -67.10 -15.55
N PRO A 11 28.27 -67.60 -14.38
CA PRO A 11 27.42 -68.42 -13.53
C PRO A 11 26.16 -67.66 -13.11
N ALA A 12 25.00 -68.36 -13.11
CA ALA A 12 23.70 -67.76 -12.78
C ALA A 12 23.67 -67.01 -11.40
N PHE A 13 24.55 -67.45 -10.49
CA PHE A 13 24.75 -66.81 -9.19
C PHE A 13 25.34 -65.40 -9.30
N VAL A 14 26.31 -65.17 -10.20
CA VAL A 14 26.95 -63.86 -10.42
C VAL A 14 25.94 -62.88 -11.01
N ASN A 15 25.07 -63.31 -11.93
CA ASN A 15 24.03 -62.45 -12.46
C ASN A 15 23.01 -62.01 -11.41
N LYS A 16 22.65 -62.88 -10.45
CA LYS A 16 21.76 -62.52 -9.32
C LYS A 16 22.42 -61.49 -8.39
N ILE A 17 23.70 -61.62 -8.10
CA ILE A 17 24.40 -60.68 -7.26
C ILE A 17 24.49 -59.30 -7.95
N ILE A 18 24.81 -59.25 -9.24
CA ILE A 18 24.89 -58.02 -10.02
C ILE A 18 23.48 -57.35 -10.05
N PHE A 19 22.41 -58.11 -10.27
CA PHE A 19 21.05 -57.58 -10.26
C PHE A 19 20.69 -56.98 -8.92
N ILE A 20 20.99 -57.63 -7.78
CA ILE A 20 20.73 -57.15 -6.44
C ILE A 20 21.52 -55.83 -6.18
N LEU A 21 22.78 -55.80 -6.56
CA LEU A 21 23.61 -54.58 -6.40
C LEU A 21 23.06 -53.40 -7.23
N CYS A 22 22.64 -53.65 -8.47
CA CYS A 22 22.04 -52.62 -9.30
C CYS A 22 20.73 -52.08 -8.71
N VAL A 23 19.89 -52.94 -8.13
CA VAL A 23 18.63 -52.51 -7.47
C VAL A 23 18.91 -51.65 -6.24
N PHE A 24 19.91 -52.05 -5.42
CA PHE A 24 20.31 -51.25 -4.26
C PHE A 24 20.91 -49.90 -4.67
N LEU A 25 21.68 -49.85 -5.75
CA LEU A 25 22.29 -48.62 -6.25
C LEU A 25 21.20 -47.66 -6.77
N LEU A 26 20.22 -48.17 -7.53
CA LEU A 26 19.08 -47.40 -8.01
C LEU A 26 18.22 -46.84 -6.85
N PHE A 27 18.00 -47.69 -5.82
CA PHE A 27 17.23 -47.24 -4.66
C PHE A 27 17.97 -46.15 -3.88
N ALA A 28 19.30 -46.28 -3.71
CA ALA A 28 20.12 -45.26 -3.08
C ALA A 28 20.11 -43.94 -3.84
N ILE A 29 20.17 -43.96 -5.18
CA ILE A 29 20.09 -42.77 -6.03
C ILE A 29 18.72 -42.10 -5.90
N LEU A 30 17.62 -42.87 -5.89
CA LEU A 30 16.27 -42.35 -5.73
C LEU A 30 16.05 -41.69 -4.37
N VAL A 31 16.54 -42.30 -3.29
CA VAL A 31 16.43 -41.75 -1.93
C VAL A 31 17.29 -40.50 -1.80
N TYR A 32 18.51 -40.50 -2.33
CA TYR A 32 19.39 -39.32 -2.29
C TYR A 32 18.81 -38.15 -3.09
N GLY A 33 18.30 -38.41 -4.30
CA GLY A 33 17.64 -37.43 -5.13
C GLY A 33 16.36 -36.85 -4.48
N ALA A 34 15.58 -37.68 -3.77
CA ALA A 34 14.39 -37.19 -3.05
C ALA A 34 14.75 -36.29 -1.87
N VAL A 35 15.85 -36.57 -1.15
CA VAL A 35 16.34 -35.72 -0.06
C VAL A 35 16.82 -34.37 -0.59
N GLU A 36 17.59 -34.34 -1.69
CA GLU A 36 18.04 -33.06 -2.27
C GLU A 36 16.90 -32.20 -2.78
N ILE A 37 15.89 -32.82 -3.42
CA ILE A 37 14.70 -32.10 -3.92
C ILE A 37 13.91 -31.52 -2.74
N SER A 38 13.74 -32.26 -1.64
CA SER A 38 13.04 -31.75 -0.46
C SER A 38 13.78 -30.59 0.21
N ASP A 39 15.10 -30.65 0.27
CA ASP A 39 15.95 -29.59 0.82
C ASP A 39 15.91 -28.31 -0.06
N LEU A 40 15.92 -28.48 -1.38
CA LEU A 40 15.77 -27.38 -2.32
C LEU A 40 14.39 -26.72 -2.22
N HIS A 41 13.31 -27.49 -2.06
CA HIS A 41 11.97 -26.97 -1.83
C HIS A 41 11.85 -26.24 -0.48
N ALA A 42 12.46 -26.78 0.58
CA ALA A 42 12.50 -26.13 1.88
C ALA A 42 13.25 -24.79 1.84
N ARG A 43 14.38 -24.74 1.14
CA ARG A 43 15.17 -23.49 0.97
C ARG A 43 14.45 -22.46 0.10
N THR A 44 13.78 -22.87 -0.98
CA THR A 44 12.99 -21.95 -1.81
C THR A 44 11.76 -21.45 -1.07
N TYR A 45 11.09 -22.28 -0.30
CA TYR A 45 9.96 -21.89 0.54
C TYR A 45 10.39 -20.93 1.66
N ALA A 46 11.48 -21.22 2.37
CA ALA A 46 12.03 -20.33 3.40
C ALA A 46 12.47 -18.98 2.81
N LYS A 47 13.06 -18.97 1.61
CA LYS A 47 13.47 -17.74 0.92
C LYS A 47 12.28 -16.93 0.43
N SER A 48 11.21 -17.59 -0.03
CA SER A 48 9.95 -16.91 -0.39
C SER A 48 9.22 -16.36 0.82
N THR A 49 9.22 -17.08 1.95
CA THR A 49 8.62 -16.62 3.22
C THR A 49 9.43 -15.47 3.83
N GLN A 50 10.76 -15.48 3.73
CA GLN A 50 11.59 -14.34 4.14
C GLN A 50 11.42 -13.13 3.22
N ALA A 51 11.24 -13.33 1.91
CA ALA A 51 10.95 -12.22 0.98
C ALA A 51 9.55 -11.61 1.20
N VAL A 52 8.58 -12.39 1.67
CA VAL A 52 7.24 -11.90 2.06
C VAL A 52 7.28 -11.27 3.47
N ALA A 53 8.20 -11.69 4.34
CA ALA A 53 8.36 -11.14 5.70
C ALA A 53 9.23 -9.87 5.74
N GLN A 54 9.87 -9.48 4.67
CA GLN A 54 10.46 -8.16 4.52
C GLN A 54 9.39 -7.21 3.97
N LYS A 55 8.25 -7.09 4.68
CA LYS A 55 7.42 -5.90 4.66
C LYS A 55 8.38 -4.78 5.04
N ASP A 56 8.44 -3.75 4.21
CA ASP A 56 9.19 -2.52 4.48
C ASP A 56 8.49 -1.86 5.69
N ASP A 57 8.87 -2.31 6.91
CA ASP A 57 8.17 -2.01 8.17
C ASP A 57 8.24 -0.52 8.54
N HIS A 58 8.99 0.27 7.76
CA HIS A 58 9.17 1.70 7.94
C HIS A 58 8.69 2.49 6.72
N LYS A 59 7.45 2.21 6.29
CA LYS A 59 6.85 2.88 5.15
C LYS A 59 5.53 3.54 5.53
N VAL A 60 5.35 4.78 5.05
CA VAL A 60 4.10 5.54 5.12
C VAL A 60 3.66 5.87 3.68
N SER A 61 2.43 5.57 3.35
CA SER A 61 1.93 5.76 1.98
C SER A 61 0.66 6.59 1.93
N GLN A 62 0.48 7.28 0.83
CA GLN A 62 -0.83 7.85 0.49
C GLN A 62 -1.91 6.77 0.56
N GLY A 63 -2.99 7.06 1.24
CA GLY A 63 -4.08 6.12 1.45
C GLY A 63 -3.94 5.26 2.72
N ASP A 64 -2.80 5.30 3.41
CA ASP A 64 -2.66 4.58 4.68
C ASP A 64 -3.55 5.21 5.76
N ARG A 65 -3.98 4.36 6.71
CA ARG A 65 -4.64 4.82 7.92
C ARG A 65 -3.66 5.55 8.83
N ILE A 66 -4.08 6.69 9.34
CA ILE A 66 -3.35 7.48 10.33
C ILE A 66 -4.23 7.72 11.55
N ASN A 67 -3.67 7.55 12.74
CA ASN A 67 -4.35 7.79 14.01
C ASN A 67 -3.70 8.99 14.69
N ILE A 68 -4.52 9.98 15.10
CA ILE A 68 -4.07 11.20 15.79
C ILE A 68 -5.05 11.44 16.95
N GLY A 69 -4.55 11.39 18.19
CA GLY A 69 -5.43 11.37 19.35
C GLY A 69 -6.41 10.20 19.31
N GLU A 70 -7.71 10.49 19.37
CA GLU A 70 -8.77 9.48 19.26
C GLU A 70 -9.35 9.37 17.84
N THR A 71 -8.82 10.13 16.90
CA THR A 71 -9.33 10.22 15.53
C THR A 71 -8.54 9.32 14.59
N ALA A 72 -9.26 8.52 13.79
CA ALA A 72 -8.68 7.74 12.72
C ALA A 72 -9.05 8.37 11.37
N CYS A 73 -8.06 8.59 10.53
CA CYS A 73 -8.17 9.23 9.23
C CYS A 73 -7.35 8.49 8.17
N THR A 74 -7.31 9.04 6.97
CA THR A 74 -6.56 8.55 5.82
C THR A 74 -5.54 9.60 5.38
N ILE A 75 -4.34 9.21 5.01
CA ILE A 75 -3.31 10.08 4.45
C ILE A 75 -3.69 10.44 3.01
N GLY A 76 -3.82 11.73 2.73
CA GLY A 76 -4.25 12.23 1.43
C GLY A 76 -3.13 12.38 0.40
N TYR A 77 -2.02 12.94 0.82
CA TYR A 77 -0.85 13.17 -0.03
C TYR A 77 0.40 13.28 0.81
N ILE A 78 1.54 12.91 0.28
CA ILE A 78 2.83 13.08 0.95
C ILE A 78 3.78 13.83 0.02
N ASP A 79 4.23 15.01 0.45
CA ASP A 79 5.38 15.68 -0.13
C ASP A 79 6.63 14.90 0.27
N ASP A 80 7.24 14.17 -0.66
CA ASP A 80 8.34 13.25 -0.37
C ASP A 80 9.67 13.98 -0.09
N GLU A 81 9.86 15.18 -0.68
CA GLU A 81 11.04 16.00 -0.42
C GLU A 81 11.05 16.54 1.00
N LYS A 82 9.88 16.98 1.49
CA LYS A 82 9.70 17.52 2.85
C LYS A 82 9.27 16.46 3.87
N LYS A 83 8.90 15.27 3.42
CA LYS A 83 8.25 14.23 4.25
C LYS A 83 7.02 14.77 5.01
N GLN A 84 6.17 15.49 4.31
CA GLN A 84 4.98 16.11 4.88
C GLN A 84 3.70 15.43 4.36
N ALA A 85 2.98 14.77 5.26
CA ALA A 85 1.70 14.16 4.96
C ALA A 85 0.56 15.16 5.14
N HIS A 86 -0.24 15.34 4.09
CA HIS A 86 -1.42 16.20 4.05
C HIS A 86 -2.68 15.37 4.30
N LEU A 87 -3.55 15.85 5.17
CA LEU A 87 -4.84 15.24 5.51
C LEU A 87 -5.84 16.36 5.89
N SER A 88 -7.06 15.97 6.28
CA SER A 88 -8.07 16.94 6.72
C SER A 88 -7.76 17.53 8.10
N GLY A 89 -8.06 18.81 8.31
CA GLY A 89 -7.85 19.51 9.56
C GLY A 89 -8.66 18.92 10.72
N HIS A 90 -9.90 18.48 10.46
CA HIS A 90 -10.72 17.86 11.51
C HIS A 90 -10.16 16.49 12.01
N CYS A 91 -9.13 15.97 11.39
CA CYS A 91 -8.41 14.79 11.87
C CYS A 91 -7.48 15.08 13.04
N VAL A 92 -7.18 16.34 13.31
CA VAL A 92 -6.30 16.78 14.37
C VAL A 92 -7.04 17.68 15.36
N GLN A 93 -6.52 17.86 16.56
CA GLN A 93 -7.09 18.78 17.54
C GLN A 93 -6.19 20.01 17.75
N LYS A 94 -4.90 19.81 17.58
CA LYS A 94 -3.89 20.89 17.74
C LYS A 94 -2.55 20.52 17.12
N VAL A 95 -1.78 21.52 16.78
CA VAL A 95 -0.37 21.38 16.42
C VAL A 95 0.43 20.77 17.59
N GLY A 96 1.36 19.88 17.26
CA GLY A 96 2.19 19.14 18.21
C GLY A 96 1.65 17.76 18.61
N GLU A 97 0.45 17.37 18.17
CA GLU A 97 -0.05 16.02 18.39
C GLU A 97 0.79 14.98 17.63
N LYS A 98 0.90 13.79 18.25
CA LYS A 98 1.60 12.66 17.66
C LYS A 98 0.69 11.92 16.69
N ALA A 99 1.27 11.48 15.58
CA ALA A 99 0.61 10.69 14.56
C ALA A 99 1.16 9.26 14.59
N TYR A 100 0.26 8.29 14.46
CA TYR A 100 0.56 6.87 14.51
C TYR A 100 0.02 6.17 13.26
N ASN A 101 0.72 5.13 12.82
CA ASN A 101 0.24 4.24 11.77
C ASN A 101 -0.85 3.26 12.30
N GLU A 102 -1.28 2.33 11.45
CA GLU A 102 -2.27 1.31 11.82
C GLU A 102 -1.76 0.34 12.92
N LEU A 103 -0.45 0.18 13.06
CA LEU A 103 0.19 -0.64 14.08
C LEU A 103 0.49 0.13 15.38
N TRP A 104 0.02 1.38 15.51
CA TRP A 104 0.29 2.28 16.63
C TRP A 104 1.77 2.63 16.81
N GLU A 105 2.56 2.56 15.75
CA GLU A 105 3.92 3.08 15.74
C GLU A 105 3.88 4.58 15.46
N GLU A 106 4.63 5.35 16.21
CA GLU A 106 4.72 6.80 16.06
C GLU A 106 5.45 7.14 14.75
N ILE A 107 4.77 7.77 13.81
CA ILE A 107 5.29 8.07 12.47
C ILE A 107 5.60 9.55 12.27
N GLY A 108 5.09 10.43 13.12
CA GLY A 108 5.26 11.87 12.91
C GLY A 108 4.58 12.74 13.95
N THR A 109 4.58 14.05 13.67
CA THR A 109 3.95 15.07 14.52
C THR A 109 3.19 16.07 13.65
N VAL A 110 2.01 16.50 14.10
CA VAL A 110 1.22 17.56 13.46
C VAL A 110 2.00 18.88 13.55
N ILE A 111 2.30 19.48 12.41
CA ILE A 111 3.03 20.75 12.31
C ILE A 111 2.17 21.92 11.81
N ARG A 112 1.02 21.63 11.20
CA ARG A 112 0.09 22.64 10.70
C ARG A 112 -1.34 22.14 10.79
N ASP A 113 -2.24 23.02 11.18
CA ASP A 113 -3.68 22.84 11.22
C ASP A 113 -4.30 24.11 10.68
N ASP A 114 -4.94 24.02 9.54
CA ASP A 114 -5.53 25.16 8.84
C ASP A 114 -7.05 25.25 9.10
N LEU A 115 -7.62 24.33 9.89
CA LEU A 115 -9.04 24.36 10.22
C LEU A 115 -9.33 25.48 11.23
N PRO A 116 -10.09 26.54 10.85
CA PRO A 116 -10.26 27.72 11.70
C PRO A 116 -11.04 27.46 12.99
N ASP A 117 -11.95 26.49 12.95
CA ASP A 117 -12.85 26.19 14.05
C ASP A 117 -13.27 24.73 14.06
N HIS A 118 -12.76 23.96 15.00
CA HIS A 118 -13.09 22.55 15.20
C HIS A 118 -14.51 22.29 15.76
N SER A 119 -15.23 23.32 16.20
CA SER A 119 -16.60 23.21 16.70
C SER A 119 -17.66 23.23 15.60
N THR A 120 -17.31 23.63 14.39
CA THR A 120 -18.23 23.78 13.27
C THR A 120 -18.25 22.54 12.38
N ARG A 121 -19.27 22.46 11.52
CA ARG A 121 -19.46 21.32 10.61
C ARG A 121 -18.46 21.38 9.45
N TYR A 122 -17.65 20.31 9.30
CA TYR A 122 -16.46 20.22 8.45
C TYR A 122 -16.74 20.24 6.93
N TRP A 123 -17.92 19.81 6.49
CA TRP A 123 -18.21 19.60 5.05
C TRP A 123 -18.37 20.87 4.21
N VAL A 124 -18.24 22.03 4.81
CA VAL A 124 -18.36 23.32 4.11
C VAL A 124 -17.18 24.26 4.41
N GLN A 125 -16.13 23.81 5.10
CA GLN A 125 -15.01 24.69 5.45
C GLN A 125 -13.93 24.69 4.37
N PRO A 126 -13.55 25.87 3.85
CA PRO A 126 -12.61 25.97 2.73
C PRO A 126 -11.15 25.66 3.10
N GLN A 127 -10.83 25.41 4.37
CA GLN A 127 -9.48 25.22 4.89
C GLN A 127 -9.36 24.02 5.82
N ASP A 128 -10.17 23.00 5.60
CA ASP A 128 -10.11 21.76 6.36
C ASP A 128 -8.89 20.94 5.93
N THR A 129 -7.70 21.44 6.23
CA THR A 129 -6.41 20.76 5.94
C THR A 129 -5.48 20.80 7.14
N ALA A 130 -4.66 19.76 7.29
CA ALA A 130 -3.59 19.67 8.26
C ALA A 130 -2.35 19.01 7.65
N VAL A 131 -1.21 19.20 8.28
CA VAL A 131 0.07 18.61 7.85
C VAL A 131 0.75 17.92 9.03
N VAL A 132 1.17 16.69 8.79
CA VAL A 132 1.98 15.89 9.69
C VAL A 132 3.39 15.80 9.12
N GLN A 133 4.40 16.21 9.91
CA GLN A 133 5.79 15.94 9.61
C GLN A 133 6.09 14.48 9.90
N ILE A 134 6.42 13.72 8.88
CA ILE A 134 6.86 12.32 9.01
C ILE A 134 8.32 12.32 9.47
N TYR A 135 8.64 11.44 10.40
CA TYR A 135 9.99 11.34 10.95
C TYR A 135 11.01 10.76 9.97
N ASP A 136 12.27 11.12 10.16
CA ASP A 136 13.36 10.45 9.48
C ASP A 136 13.37 8.95 9.77
N GLY A 137 13.81 8.18 8.78
CA GLY A 137 13.76 6.70 8.86
C GLY A 137 12.51 6.06 8.24
N TRP A 138 11.42 6.82 8.04
CA TRP A 138 10.25 6.35 7.29
C TRP A 138 10.41 6.66 5.80
N SER A 139 10.23 5.67 4.94
CA SER A 139 10.06 5.85 3.50
C SER A 139 8.63 6.29 3.18
N VAL A 140 8.46 7.14 2.17
CA VAL A 140 7.15 7.69 1.81
C VAL A 140 6.83 7.44 0.34
N LYS A 141 5.53 7.30 -0.02
CA LYS A 141 5.07 7.05 -1.40
C LYS A 141 3.65 7.55 -1.63
N ASN A 142 3.33 7.91 -2.88
CA ASN A 142 1.98 8.26 -3.34
C ASN A 142 1.47 7.26 -4.40
N PRO A 143 1.09 6.03 -4.02
CA PRO A 143 0.75 4.97 -4.98
C PRO A 143 -0.58 5.17 -5.71
N LEU A 144 -1.47 6.04 -5.24
CA LEU A 144 -2.82 6.21 -5.78
C LEU A 144 -2.88 7.31 -6.85
N SER A 145 -2.34 8.49 -6.55
CA SER A 145 -2.37 9.66 -7.44
C SER A 145 -1.06 9.91 -8.18
N GLY A 146 0.03 9.27 -7.75
CA GLY A 146 1.40 9.66 -8.07
C GLY A 146 1.83 10.90 -7.30
N ASP A 147 3.05 11.35 -7.53
CA ASP A 147 3.68 12.45 -6.79
C ASP A 147 3.27 13.85 -7.31
N ASN A 148 2.54 13.90 -8.40
CA ASN A 148 2.09 15.17 -8.97
C ASN A 148 0.96 15.79 -8.13
N VAL A 149 1.07 17.09 -7.92
CA VAL A 149 -0.02 17.94 -7.40
C VAL A 149 -0.66 18.65 -8.58
N GLY A 150 -1.97 18.47 -8.74
CA GLY A 150 -2.73 19.11 -9.79
C GLY A 150 -2.92 20.60 -9.53
N ASP A 151 -2.88 21.43 -10.58
CA ASP A 151 -3.18 22.86 -10.45
C ASP A 151 -4.65 23.04 -10.04
N LYS A 152 -4.86 23.74 -8.93
CA LYS A 152 -6.20 24.11 -8.46
C LYS A 152 -6.99 24.96 -9.47
N ASN A 153 -6.31 25.70 -10.36
CA ASN A 153 -6.95 26.46 -11.43
C ASN A 153 -7.51 25.53 -12.53
N ASP A 154 -6.97 24.36 -12.68
CA ASP A 154 -7.41 23.33 -13.62
C ASP A 154 -8.63 22.53 -13.15
N ILE A 155 -9.17 22.81 -11.99
CA ILE A 155 -10.38 22.16 -11.44
C ILE A 155 -11.62 22.83 -12.05
N TYR A 156 -12.45 22.06 -12.73
CA TYR A 156 -13.69 22.56 -13.33
C TYR A 156 -14.87 21.59 -13.17
N ARG A 157 -16.07 22.14 -13.28
CA ARG A 157 -17.32 21.38 -13.19
C ARG A 157 -17.36 20.24 -14.21
N TRP A 158 -17.93 19.09 -13.80
CA TRP A 158 -18.07 17.85 -14.57
C TRP A 158 -16.77 17.10 -14.86
N GLN A 159 -15.63 17.61 -14.44
CA GLN A 159 -14.37 16.90 -14.53
C GLN A 159 -14.41 15.60 -13.72
N LYS A 160 -13.79 14.53 -14.25
CA LYS A 160 -13.63 13.27 -13.53
C LYS A 160 -12.69 13.48 -12.37
N VAL A 161 -13.10 13.01 -11.21
CA VAL A 161 -12.32 13.01 -9.97
C VAL A 161 -12.42 11.64 -9.31
N CYS A 162 -11.36 11.18 -8.68
CA CYS A 162 -11.33 9.94 -7.91
C CYS A 162 -10.97 10.23 -6.46
N SER A 163 -11.41 9.36 -5.55
CA SER A 163 -11.06 9.39 -4.14
C SER A 163 -10.90 7.97 -3.61
N TYR A 164 -10.12 7.86 -2.53
CA TYR A 164 -9.88 6.62 -1.80
C TYR A 164 -9.93 6.91 -0.30
N GLY A 165 -10.36 5.93 0.48
CA GLY A 165 -10.34 5.98 1.93
C GLY A 165 -9.87 4.67 2.52
N ALA A 166 -9.08 4.74 3.58
CA ALA A 166 -8.47 3.56 4.24
C ALA A 166 -9.51 2.64 4.87
N THR A 167 -10.61 3.18 5.39
CA THR A 167 -11.69 2.40 6.00
C THR A 167 -12.51 1.69 4.93
N THR A 168 -12.91 2.40 3.88
CA THR A 168 -13.65 1.81 2.75
C THR A 168 -12.77 0.91 1.89
N ASN A 169 -11.46 1.15 1.88
CA ASN A 169 -10.45 0.42 1.11
C ASN A 169 -10.82 0.25 -0.38
N SER A 170 -11.35 1.32 -0.98
CA SER A 170 -11.85 1.29 -2.36
C SER A 170 -11.68 2.63 -3.04
N ILE A 171 -11.34 2.59 -4.33
CA ILE A 171 -11.29 3.76 -5.19
C ILE A 171 -12.65 3.97 -5.84
N TYR A 172 -13.23 5.13 -5.65
CA TYR A 172 -14.40 5.57 -6.39
C TYR A 172 -14.08 6.79 -7.23
N CYS A 173 -14.59 6.79 -8.46
CA CYS A 173 -14.44 7.93 -9.34
C CYS A 173 -15.82 8.48 -9.73
N GLY A 174 -15.94 9.80 -9.69
CA GLY A 174 -17.17 10.50 -10.02
C GLY A 174 -16.91 11.83 -10.73
N ARG A 175 -17.71 12.83 -10.43
CA ARG A 175 -17.63 14.12 -11.12
C ARG A 175 -17.75 15.29 -10.17
N ILE A 176 -16.95 16.33 -10.41
CA ILE A 176 -17.01 17.62 -9.73
C ILE A 176 -18.32 18.31 -10.07
N LYS A 177 -19.00 18.81 -9.07
CA LYS A 177 -20.27 19.53 -9.18
C LYS A 177 -20.08 21.05 -9.05
N VAL A 178 -19.30 21.43 -8.05
CA VAL A 178 -19.06 22.83 -7.68
C VAL A 178 -17.60 22.99 -7.34
N LYS A 179 -17.01 24.12 -7.69
CA LYS A 179 -15.70 24.58 -7.22
C LYS A 179 -15.88 25.94 -6.58
N GLU A 180 -15.33 26.09 -5.39
CA GLU A 180 -15.30 27.32 -4.62
C GLU A 180 -13.86 27.68 -4.26
N ASN A 181 -13.68 28.77 -3.52
CA ASN A 181 -12.38 29.16 -3.04
C ASN A 181 -11.94 28.23 -1.90
N GLY A 182 -10.90 27.44 -2.14
CA GLY A 182 -10.30 26.52 -1.16
C GLY A 182 -10.92 25.11 -1.09
N PHE A 183 -12.08 24.87 -1.72
CA PHE A 183 -12.68 23.53 -1.75
C PHE A 183 -13.46 23.25 -3.04
N PHE A 184 -13.83 22.01 -3.26
CA PHE A 184 -14.76 21.62 -4.31
C PHE A 184 -15.68 20.48 -3.84
N MET A 185 -16.85 20.39 -4.46
CA MET A 185 -17.85 19.36 -4.19
C MET A 185 -17.96 18.40 -5.35
N PHE A 186 -18.15 17.11 -5.06
CA PHE A 186 -18.23 16.07 -6.07
C PHE A 186 -19.15 14.93 -5.64
N THR A 187 -19.53 14.08 -6.59
CA THR A 187 -20.34 12.88 -6.32
C THR A 187 -19.56 11.64 -6.70
N LEU A 188 -19.77 10.55 -5.97
CA LEU A 188 -19.20 9.23 -6.21
C LEU A 188 -20.33 8.19 -6.33
N PRO A 189 -20.12 7.08 -7.06
CA PRO A 189 -21.07 5.98 -7.15
C PRO A 189 -21.13 5.12 -5.88
N GLY A 190 -20.08 5.16 -5.05
CA GLY A 190 -19.95 4.42 -3.79
C GLY A 190 -20.06 5.33 -2.58
N LYS A 191 -20.06 4.73 -1.39
CA LYS A 191 -20.09 5.45 -0.12
C LYS A 191 -18.74 5.35 0.58
N LEU A 192 -18.16 6.51 0.88
CA LEU A 192 -17.05 6.64 1.81
C LEU A 192 -17.60 6.69 3.25
N GLN A 193 -16.78 6.31 4.22
CA GLN A 193 -17.16 6.08 5.61
C GLN A 193 -16.32 6.93 6.57
N GLY A 194 -16.68 6.94 7.85
CA GLY A 194 -15.82 7.50 8.89
C GLY A 194 -14.45 6.85 8.90
N GLY A 195 -13.38 7.66 9.00
CA GLY A 195 -12.00 7.21 8.84
C GLY A 195 -11.44 7.34 7.42
N ASP A 196 -12.28 7.56 6.41
CA ASP A 196 -11.84 7.91 5.05
C ASP A 196 -11.47 9.40 4.92
N SER A 197 -11.84 10.20 5.91
CA SER A 197 -11.47 11.61 6.03
C SER A 197 -9.96 11.82 5.85
N GLY A 198 -9.58 12.86 5.16
CA GLY A 198 -8.19 13.13 4.81
C GLY A 198 -7.70 12.39 3.57
N GLY A 199 -8.41 11.37 3.12
CA GLY A 199 -8.03 10.56 1.97
C GLY A 199 -7.82 11.36 0.69
N PRO A 200 -7.01 10.85 -0.26
CA PRO A 200 -6.65 11.57 -1.48
C PRO A 200 -7.86 11.80 -2.37
N VAL A 201 -7.93 12.99 -2.92
CA VAL A 201 -8.85 13.34 -4.00
C VAL A 201 -8.02 13.85 -5.18
N TRP A 202 -8.06 13.12 -6.32
CA TRP A 202 -7.19 13.41 -7.46
C TRP A 202 -7.93 13.41 -8.79
N ILE A 203 -7.36 14.14 -9.74
CA ILE A 203 -7.79 14.12 -11.14
C ILE A 203 -6.88 13.13 -11.88
N PRO A 204 -7.44 12.08 -12.53
CA PRO A 204 -6.64 11.11 -13.27
C PRO A 204 -5.66 11.76 -14.24
N ARG A 205 -4.41 11.38 -14.16
CA ARG A 205 -3.26 11.88 -14.97
C ARG A 205 -2.83 13.33 -14.67
N LYS A 206 -3.50 14.05 -13.76
CA LYS A 206 -3.07 15.38 -13.32
C LYS A 206 -2.48 15.40 -11.92
N GLY A 207 -2.85 14.44 -11.05
CA GLY A 207 -2.35 14.33 -9.69
C GLY A 207 -3.40 14.68 -8.64
N VAL A 208 -2.95 14.71 -7.38
CA VAL A 208 -3.80 15.06 -6.25
C VAL A 208 -4.20 16.53 -6.30
N VAL A 209 -5.44 16.84 -5.93
CA VAL A 209 -5.97 18.22 -5.94
C VAL A 209 -6.59 18.61 -4.59
N GLY A 210 -6.80 17.65 -3.69
CA GLY A 210 -7.36 17.91 -2.38
C GLY A 210 -7.40 16.67 -1.51
N VAL A 211 -7.90 16.87 -0.28
CA VAL A 211 -8.16 15.83 0.70
C VAL A 211 -9.65 15.77 1.03
N LEU A 212 -10.17 14.59 1.29
CA LEU A 212 -11.57 14.35 1.59
C LEU A 212 -11.95 14.97 2.94
N SER A 213 -12.83 15.96 2.94
CA SER A 213 -13.26 16.67 4.15
C SER A 213 -14.56 16.13 4.73
N GLY A 214 -15.55 15.82 3.90
CA GLY A 214 -16.83 15.37 4.42
C GLY A 214 -17.84 14.96 3.36
N VAL A 215 -19.03 14.61 3.82
CA VAL A 215 -20.15 14.22 2.97
C VAL A 215 -21.47 14.72 3.55
N GLU A 216 -22.31 15.29 2.69
CA GLU A 216 -23.70 15.63 3.01
C GLU A 216 -24.60 15.22 1.86
N ASN A 217 -25.68 14.46 2.15
CA ASN A 217 -26.67 14.02 1.17
C ASN A 217 -26.07 13.35 -0.09
N GLY A 218 -24.95 12.60 0.06
CA GLY A 218 -24.26 11.91 -1.04
C GLY A 218 -23.40 12.84 -1.90
N VAL A 219 -23.22 14.08 -1.50
CA VAL A 219 -22.26 15.03 -2.09
C VAL A 219 -21.04 15.11 -1.16
N TYR A 220 -19.87 14.83 -1.70
CA TYR A 220 -18.61 14.87 -0.99
C TYR A 220 -17.94 16.22 -1.15
N THR A 221 -17.22 16.65 -0.14
CA THR A 221 -16.41 17.86 -0.16
C THR A 221 -14.94 17.48 -0.03
N ALA A 222 -14.09 18.11 -0.83
CA ALA A 222 -12.64 18.04 -0.69
C ALA A 222 -12.08 19.45 -0.48
N SER A 223 -11.23 19.60 0.52
CA SER A 223 -10.42 20.80 0.72
C SER A 223 -9.19 20.73 -0.20
N MET A 224 -8.93 21.81 -0.92
CA MET A 224 -7.78 21.89 -1.83
C MET A 224 -6.49 21.98 -1.01
N ILE A 225 -5.50 21.16 -1.38
CA ILE A 225 -4.18 21.25 -0.77
C ILE A 225 -3.31 22.27 -1.51
N ASP A 226 -2.45 22.93 -0.75
CA ASP A 226 -1.43 23.81 -1.29
C ASP A 226 -0.05 23.25 -0.84
N VAL A 227 0.64 22.65 -1.78
CA VAL A 227 2.00 22.10 -1.58
C VAL A 227 2.96 23.12 -2.16
N LYS A 228 3.53 23.97 -1.30
CA LYS A 228 4.52 24.99 -1.67
C LYS A 228 5.89 24.63 -1.12
#